data_0933a27f1d27e8bcdb7896f4a8ec0cce
#
_entry.id   0933a27f1d27e8bcdb7896f4a8ec0cce
#
_cell.length_a   1.000
_cell.length_b   1.000
_cell.length_c   1.000
_cell.angle_alpha   90.00
_cell.angle_beta   90.00
_cell.angle_gamma   90.00
#
_symmetry.space_group_name_H-M   'P 1'
#
loop_
_entity.id
_entity.type
_entity.pdbx_description
1 polymer ?
#
loop_
_entity_poly.entity_id
_entity_poly.type
_entity_poly.pdbx_seq_one_letter_code
_entity_poly.pdbx_strand_id
1 'polypeptide(L)'
;MTPAQGFAEMKDSGITWIGEIPAHWSTTRMKSILENITVKNHPDAEVLSLYREYGVLPKNSRDDNHNVTSQDTTQYKYVEVGDLVINKMKAWQGSLAVSGYEGIVSPAYYVCKFRSEKVNKDYIHFLLRCSAYAQEFERLSTGMRIGQWDLGISDFMRVPALLPPLSEQFSIASYLDTQCAKIDEIVTQAKASIEEYKQWKASIIYEAVTKGLDPNVEMKGSGIFWIGDIPKHWKLDKLKRFSSMLTPMRDKPERLDGEIPWIRIEDYDGKYISTSKEGLGVSHETVEKMNLKVYPVGTILCTSSCDLGKCAIVSKELVSNQRFIGIIPNEVTCPDYLYYLMLSNSERLNYLSTGSIQANLSRVSFEQLYVQMPPLEEQKEISHYLDKKCSQVNELIAEKQSLINDLESLKKSLIYEVVTGKRSVEDTNQMTIAILSPEIMRYRKALLMLRVLDLLGTGVRGRIQLQKCMFAAECLLNMPFQTQFIRYEHGPYDPDLLNIEEIINAKGWYTVLKGSPVSYHKGKQFEEGLREYMDTFSDIDQKLEKIVDFLRPMKTSQAERIATLLAAWNDFIIDGVSHPTDKEIIGEVVTNWTPNKANPQYSTWQDTLYKMREHRFVPKGSGVHTLQKEA
;
A
#
# COMPACT_ATOMS: atom_id res chain seq x y z
N MET A 1 -8.98 21.86 6.22
CA MET A 1 -8.83 20.94 7.37
C MET A 1 -9.74 21.42 8.45
N THR A 2 -10.92 20.82 8.62
CA THR A 2 -11.77 21.02 9.79
C THR A 2 -11.04 20.43 11.00
N PRO A 3 -10.95 21.14 12.15
CA PRO A 3 -10.33 20.57 13.34
C PRO A 3 -11.11 19.32 13.74
N ALA A 4 -10.41 18.21 13.97
CA ALA A 4 -10.99 17.03 14.58
C ALA A 4 -11.72 17.46 15.85
N GLN A 5 -12.99 17.03 16.04
CA GLN A 5 -13.71 17.27 17.29
C GLN A 5 -12.96 16.49 18.37
N GLY A 6 -12.15 17.22 19.15
CA GLY A 6 -11.45 16.68 20.30
C GLY A 6 -12.42 16.49 21.47
N PHE A 7 -11.92 15.92 22.56
CA PHE A 7 -12.67 15.86 23.82
C PHE A 7 -13.16 17.24 24.24
N ALA A 8 -14.36 17.32 24.79
CA ALA A 8 -15.02 18.58 25.14
C ALA A 8 -14.23 19.39 26.19
N GLU A 9 -13.46 18.73 27.06
CA GLU A 9 -12.63 19.38 28.09
C GLU A 9 -11.23 18.78 28.08
N MET A 10 -10.20 19.64 27.97
CA MET A 10 -8.78 19.30 28.01
C MET A 10 -8.12 19.93 29.23
N LYS A 11 -7.04 19.32 29.74
CA LYS A 11 -6.18 19.84 30.80
C LYS A 11 -4.71 19.64 30.45
N ASP A 12 -3.84 20.47 31.00
CA ASP A 12 -2.40 20.25 30.94
C ASP A 12 -2.04 18.92 31.65
N SER A 13 -1.34 18.04 30.96
CA SER A 13 -0.87 16.77 31.52
C SER A 13 0.25 16.94 32.56
N GLY A 14 0.90 18.09 32.62
CA GLY A 14 2.15 18.32 33.33
C GLY A 14 3.37 17.63 32.68
N ILE A 15 3.23 17.14 31.44
CA ILE A 15 4.27 16.44 30.69
C ILE A 15 4.55 17.26 29.42
N THR A 16 5.69 17.96 29.38
CA THR A 16 6.02 18.95 28.36
C THR A 16 5.93 18.40 26.92
N TRP A 17 6.32 17.15 26.71
CA TRP A 17 6.34 16.51 25.40
C TRP A 17 5.01 15.85 25.00
N ILE A 18 4.00 15.81 25.89
CA ILE A 18 2.62 15.40 25.60
C ILE A 18 1.71 16.63 25.43
N GLY A 19 1.86 17.63 26.32
CA GLY A 19 0.98 18.79 26.39
C GLY A 19 -0.37 18.45 27.01
N GLU A 20 -1.47 18.92 26.43
CA GLU A 20 -2.82 18.73 26.94
C GLU A 20 -3.35 17.30 26.71
N ILE A 21 -4.16 16.81 27.66
CA ILE A 21 -4.88 15.52 27.61
C ILE A 21 -6.34 15.73 28.02
N PRO A 22 -7.27 14.79 27.75
CA PRO A 22 -8.64 14.88 28.25
C PRO A 22 -8.70 15.09 29.76
N ALA A 23 -9.59 15.97 30.21
CA ALA A 23 -9.65 16.38 31.62
C ALA A 23 -9.88 15.22 32.59
N HIS A 24 -10.59 14.17 32.16
CA HIS A 24 -10.89 12.97 32.94
C HIS A 24 -9.76 11.94 32.97
N TRP A 25 -8.71 12.07 32.12
CA TRP A 25 -7.56 11.18 32.15
C TRP A 25 -6.65 11.48 33.33
N SER A 26 -5.95 10.46 33.79
CA SER A 26 -4.94 10.59 34.85
C SER A 26 -3.54 10.27 34.31
N THR A 27 -2.52 10.71 35.06
CA THR A 27 -1.12 10.38 34.78
C THR A 27 -0.52 9.66 35.97
N THR A 28 0.34 8.68 35.71
CA THR A 28 1.12 7.99 36.74
C THR A 28 2.53 7.70 36.23
N ARG A 29 3.42 7.18 37.08
CA ARG A 29 4.75 6.75 36.64
C ARG A 29 4.74 5.26 36.31
N MET A 30 5.57 4.84 35.34
CA MET A 30 5.69 3.40 34.97
C MET A 30 5.95 2.50 36.17
N LYS A 31 6.75 2.93 37.16
CA LYS A 31 7.02 2.18 38.40
C LYS A 31 5.77 1.86 39.22
N SER A 32 4.68 2.60 39.04
CA SER A 32 3.42 2.36 39.79
C SER A 32 2.60 1.24 39.16
N ILE A 33 2.83 0.93 37.90
CA ILE A 33 2.06 -0.04 37.11
C ILE A 33 2.89 -1.22 36.65
N LEU A 34 4.24 -1.13 36.70
CA LEU A 34 5.17 -2.14 36.23
C LEU A 34 6.19 -2.50 37.32
N GLU A 35 6.64 -3.75 37.32
CA GLU A 35 7.76 -4.26 38.09
C GLU A 35 8.78 -4.92 37.19
N ASN A 36 10.05 -4.49 37.28
CA ASN A 36 11.13 -5.15 36.56
C ASN A 36 11.47 -6.47 37.29
N ILE A 37 11.35 -7.58 36.58
CA ILE A 37 11.63 -8.92 37.09
C ILE A 37 12.84 -9.55 36.38
N THR A 38 13.49 -10.48 37.02
CA THR A 38 14.58 -11.25 36.44
C THR A 38 14.48 -12.69 36.90
N VAL A 39 13.81 -13.51 36.10
CA VAL A 39 13.75 -14.96 36.28
C VAL A 39 14.68 -15.58 35.26
N LYS A 40 15.54 -16.48 35.64
CA LYS A 40 16.55 -17.13 34.80
C LYS A 40 16.49 -18.64 34.97
N ASN A 41 17.36 -19.33 34.24
CA ASN A 41 17.56 -20.78 34.37
C ASN A 41 16.40 -21.60 33.80
N HIS A 42 15.90 -21.19 32.61
CA HIS A 42 14.91 -21.93 31.82
C HIS A 42 15.52 -22.29 30.46
N PRO A 43 16.60 -23.10 30.38
CA PRO A 43 17.34 -23.34 29.14
C PRO A 43 16.52 -24.07 28.07
N ASP A 44 15.48 -24.80 28.46
CA ASP A 44 14.62 -25.59 27.57
C ASP A 44 13.45 -24.77 26.99
N ALA A 45 13.27 -23.51 27.45
CA ALA A 45 12.20 -22.66 26.98
C ALA A 45 12.51 -22.07 25.59
N GLU A 46 11.47 -21.80 24.82
CA GLU A 46 11.61 -21.24 23.47
C GLU A 46 12.30 -19.86 23.48
N VAL A 47 13.26 -19.68 22.57
CA VAL A 47 13.96 -18.41 22.45
C VAL A 47 13.10 -17.41 21.70
N LEU A 48 12.78 -16.28 22.35
CA LEU A 48 12.02 -15.19 21.79
C LEU A 48 12.95 -14.05 21.34
N SER A 49 12.50 -13.33 20.33
CA SER A 49 13.12 -12.11 19.84
C SER A 49 12.11 -10.97 19.78
N LEU A 50 12.58 -9.77 20.11
CA LEU A 50 11.77 -8.56 20.02
C LEU A 50 12.08 -7.85 18.70
N TYR A 51 11.11 -7.84 17.82
CA TYR A 51 11.15 -7.14 16.53
C TYR A 51 10.47 -5.79 16.67
N ARG A 52 11.07 -4.76 16.08
CA ARG A 52 10.55 -3.40 16.18
C ARG A 52 9.12 -3.28 15.63
N GLU A 53 8.85 -3.89 14.50
CA GLU A 53 7.53 -3.78 13.84
C GLU A 53 6.52 -4.81 14.38
N TYR A 54 6.97 -6.01 14.73
CA TYR A 54 6.12 -7.17 15.03
C TYR A 54 5.96 -7.50 16.52
N GLY A 55 6.73 -6.83 17.39
CA GLY A 55 6.72 -7.15 18.81
C GLY A 55 7.55 -8.39 19.17
N VAL A 56 7.12 -9.13 20.19
CA VAL A 56 7.80 -10.34 20.67
C VAL A 56 7.29 -11.54 19.89
N LEU A 57 8.20 -12.27 19.25
CA LEU A 57 7.91 -13.47 18.46
C LEU A 57 8.95 -14.57 18.75
N PRO A 58 8.64 -15.86 18.51
CA PRO A 58 9.64 -16.92 18.44
C PRO A 58 10.77 -16.56 17.48
N LYS A 59 12.01 -16.75 17.92
CA LYS A 59 13.18 -16.31 17.15
C LYS A 59 13.26 -16.93 15.75
N ASN A 60 12.89 -18.20 15.62
CA ASN A 60 12.97 -18.95 14.38
C ASN A 60 11.74 -18.77 13.47
N SER A 61 10.77 -17.92 13.85
CA SER A 61 9.59 -17.64 13.01
C SER A 61 9.88 -16.75 11.82
N ARG A 62 11.12 -16.21 11.71
CA ARG A 62 11.51 -15.25 10.66
C ARG A 62 12.96 -15.45 10.25
N ASP A 63 13.23 -15.30 8.95
CA ASP A 63 14.57 -15.48 8.36
C ASP A 63 15.43 -14.20 8.41
N ASP A 64 14.83 -13.04 8.76
CA ASP A 64 15.51 -11.73 8.82
C ASP A 64 16.26 -11.47 10.13
N ASN A 65 16.29 -12.43 11.04
CA ASN A 65 17.00 -12.32 12.31
C ASN A 65 18.41 -12.96 12.25
N HIS A 66 19.41 -12.13 12.06
CA HIS A 66 20.80 -12.55 12.00
C HIS A 66 21.52 -12.62 13.37
N ASN A 67 20.82 -12.39 14.47
CA ASN A 67 21.42 -12.48 15.80
C ASN A 67 21.69 -13.95 16.19
N VAL A 68 22.93 -14.25 16.55
CA VAL A 68 23.32 -15.57 17.01
C VAL A 68 22.85 -15.77 18.47
N THR A 69 22.14 -16.87 18.74
CA THR A 69 21.82 -17.27 20.11
C THR A 69 23.05 -17.90 20.76
N SER A 70 23.34 -17.54 22.00
CA SER A 70 24.37 -18.22 22.79
C SER A 70 24.04 -19.71 22.94
N GLN A 71 25.06 -20.58 22.95
CA GLN A 71 24.87 -22.00 23.26
C GLN A 71 24.42 -22.19 24.69
N ASP A 72 24.86 -21.34 25.61
CA ASP A 72 24.37 -21.31 27.00
C ASP A 72 23.28 -20.25 27.14
N THR A 73 22.05 -20.71 27.38
CA THR A 73 20.85 -19.87 27.59
C THR A 73 20.47 -19.73 29.05
N THR A 74 21.24 -20.27 30.02
CA THR A 74 20.94 -20.21 31.44
C THR A 74 20.82 -18.78 31.98
N GLN A 75 21.51 -17.80 31.36
CA GLN A 75 21.45 -16.40 31.72
C GLN A 75 20.31 -15.63 31.04
N TYR A 76 19.59 -16.25 30.08
CA TYR A 76 18.43 -15.65 29.46
C TYR A 76 17.32 -15.43 30.48
N LYS A 77 16.51 -14.41 30.23
CA LYS A 77 15.41 -14.02 31.12
C LYS A 77 14.11 -14.64 30.65
N TYR A 78 13.40 -15.25 31.57
CA TYR A 78 12.10 -15.84 31.29
C TYR A 78 11.02 -14.77 31.15
N VAL A 79 10.10 -14.98 30.22
CA VAL A 79 8.99 -14.10 29.84
C VAL A 79 7.71 -14.91 29.87
N GLU A 80 6.70 -14.43 30.59
CA GLU A 80 5.34 -14.98 30.55
C GLU A 80 4.48 -14.19 29.54
N VAL A 81 3.39 -14.82 29.11
CA VAL A 81 2.38 -14.11 28.26
C VAL A 81 1.84 -12.90 29.02
N GLY A 82 1.89 -11.74 28.38
CA GLY A 82 1.46 -10.48 28.96
C GLY A 82 2.55 -9.70 29.71
N ASP A 83 3.80 -10.19 29.75
CA ASP A 83 4.93 -9.39 30.24
C ASP A 83 5.38 -8.36 29.22
N LEU A 84 5.79 -7.17 29.67
CA LEU A 84 6.40 -6.15 28.81
C LEU A 84 7.90 -6.45 28.66
N VAL A 85 8.33 -6.67 27.42
CA VAL A 85 9.74 -6.89 27.07
C VAL A 85 10.31 -5.61 26.44
N ILE A 86 11.49 -5.18 26.91
CA ILE A 86 12.14 -3.94 26.48
C ILE A 86 13.57 -4.26 26.03
N ASN A 87 13.91 -3.97 24.79
CA ASN A 87 15.29 -4.00 24.34
C ASN A 87 15.99 -2.70 24.75
N LYS A 88 16.78 -2.74 25.83
CA LYS A 88 17.42 -1.53 26.38
C LYS A 88 18.25 -0.76 25.34
N MET A 89 18.92 -1.46 24.42
CA MET A 89 19.79 -0.87 23.39
C MET A 89 19.02 -0.27 22.20
N LYS A 90 17.75 -0.61 22.03
CA LYS A 90 16.89 -0.16 20.92
C LYS A 90 15.55 0.39 21.37
N ALA A 91 15.35 0.63 22.68
CA ALA A 91 14.12 1.21 23.22
C ALA A 91 13.83 2.59 22.60
N TRP A 92 14.87 3.38 22.35
CA TRP A 92 14.80 4.66 21.67
C TRP A 92 14.27 4.58 20.22
N GLN A 93 14.30 3.40 19.62
CA GLN A 93 13.66 3.13 18.33
C GLN A 93 12.24 2.55 18.48
N GLY A 94 11.69 2.47 19.68
CA GLY A 94 10.39 1.84 19.95
C GLY A 94 10.45 0.30 20.04
N SER A 95 11.64 -0.30 20.27
CA SER A 95 11.80 -1.74 20.41
C SER A 95 11.42 -2.19 21.83
N LEU A 96 10.11 -2.24 22.08
CA LEU A 96 9.46 -2.77 23.28
C LEU A 96 8.06 -3.28 22.92
N ALA A 97 7.59 -4.31 23.62
CA ALA A 97 6.26 -4.87 23.36
C ALA A 97 5.78 -5.74 24.55
N VAL A 98 4.48 -5.82 24.70
CA VAL A 98 3.85 -6.86 25.53
C VAL A 98 3.94 -8.18 24.78
N SER A 99 4.40 -9.24 25.46
CA SER A 99 4.60 -10.55 24.86
C SER A 99 3.29 -11.34 24.77
N GLY A 100 2.99 -11.85 23.59
CA GLY A 100 1.96 -12.85 23.36
C GLY A 100 2.46 -14.29 23.54
N TYR A 101 3.76 -14.47 23.82
CA TYR A 101 4.43 -15.76 23.90
C TYR A 101 5.15 -15.93 25.23
N GLU A 102 5.20 -17.18 25.71
CA GLU A 102 6.02 -17.62 26.82
C GLU A 102 7.37 -18.12 26.29
N GLY A 103 8.48 -17.78 26.96
CA GLY A 103 9.80 -18.20 26.51
C GLY A 103 10.93 -17.43 27.19
N ILE A 104 12.10 -17.38 26.54
CA ILE A 104 13.27 -16.70 27.07
C ILE A 104 13.81 -15.62 26.10
N VAL A 105 14.26 -14.52 26.67
CA VAL A 105 14.88 -13.41 25.92
C VAL A 105 16.31 -13.15 26.36
N SER A 106 17.10 -12.51 25.49
CA SER A 106 18.48 -12.13 25.76
C SER A 106 18.63 -11.39 27.11
N PRO A 107 19.74 -11.59 27.84
CA PRO A 107 20.06 -10.85 29.07
C PRO A 107 20.06 -9.33 28.89
N ALA A 108 20.28 -8.83 27.67
CA ALA A 108 20.25 -7.42 27.34
C ALA A 108 18.84 -6.79 27.39
N TYR A 109 17.78 -7.59 27.54
CA TYR A 109 16.41 -7.09 27.60
C TYR A 109 15.95 -6.93 29.04
N TYR A 110 15.03 -5.99 29.30
CA TYR A 110 14.28 -5.93 30.53
C TYR A 110 12.96 -6.67 30.35
N VAL A 111 12.51 -7.33 31.41
CA VAL A 111 11.20 -7.99 31.50
C VAL A 111 10.44 -7.35 32.64
N CYS A 112 9.25 -6.83 32.37
CA CYS A 112 8.44 -6.14 33.36
C CYS A 112 7.05 -6.77 33.45
N LYS A 113 6.62 -7.13 34.68
CA LYS A 113 5.25 -7.55 34.97
C LYS A 113 4.35 -6.38 35.31
N PHE A 114 3.09 -6.46 34.89
CA PHE A 114 2.06 -5.52 35.31
C PHE A 114 1.60 -5.81 36.73
N ARG A 115 1.55 -4.77 37.55
CA ARG A 115 1.16 -4.84 38.97
C ARG A 115 -0.27 -4.39 39.24
N SER A 116 -0.92 -3.73 38.28
CA SER A 116 -2.18 -3.07 38.49
C SER A 116 -3.25 -3.63 37.55
N GLU A 117 -4.38 -4.04 38.12
CA GLU A 117 -5.57 -4.45 37.38
C GLU A 117 -6.29 -3.26 36.69
N LYS A 118 -5.90 -2.02 37.03
CA LYS A 118 -6.45 -0.78 36.42
C LYS A 118 -5.81 -0.44 35.09
N VAL A 119 -4.98 -1.34 34.54
CA VAL A 119 -4.20 -1.10 33.33
C VAL A 119 -4.48 -2.18 32.30
N ASN A 120 -4.94 -1.79 31.13
CA ASN A 120 -5.03 -2.66 29.97
C ASN A 120 -3.65 -2.77 29.31
N LYS A 121 -3.16 -3.99 29.13
CA LYS A 121 -1.81 -4.28 28.62
C LYS A 121 -1.67 -3.86 27.15
N ASP A 122 -2.70 -4.06 26.33
CA ASP A 122 -2.71 -3.73 24.92
C ASP A 122 -2.72 -2.21 24.73
N TYR A 123 -3.45 -1.47 25.55
CA TYR A 123 -3.38 -0.01 25.56
C TYR A 123 -1.95 0.48 25.87
N ILE A 124 -1.29 -0.07 26.89
CA ILE A 124 0.10 0.28 27.22
C ILE A 124 1.06 -0.12 26.10
N HIS A 125 0.81 -1.23 25.41
CA HIS A 125 1.57 -1.62 24.24
C HIS A 125 1.56 -0.51 23.17
N PHE A 126 0.38 0.01 22.81
CA PHE A 126 0.27 1.12 21.87
C PHE A 126 0.87 2.42 22.40
N LEU A 127 0.59 2.76 23.65
CA LEU A 127 1.08 3.98 24.28
C LEU A 127 2.61 4.06 24.23
N LEU A 128 3.31 3.01 24.67
CA LEU A 128 4.77 3.00 24.75
C LEU A 128 5.46 2.94 23.37
N ARG A 129 4.76 2.50 22.35
CA ARG A 129 5.29 2.42 20.98
C ARG A 129 4.98 3.65 20.12
N CYS A 130 4.17 4.57 20.60
CA CYS A 130 3.89 5.79 19.85
C CYS A 130 5.13 6.68 19.76
N SER A 131 5.15 7.56 18.74
CA SER A 131 6.31 8.39 18.42
C SER A 131 6.77 9.30 19.57
N ALA A 132 5.84 9.83 20.37
CA ALA A 132 6.17 10.71 21.49
C ALA A 132 6.96 9.96 22.58
N TYR A 133 6.56 8.73 22.93
CA TYR A 133 7.29 7.92 23.88
C TYR A 133 8.64 7.44 23.35
N ALA A 134 8.73 7.10 22.06
CA ALA A 134 9.98 6.74 21.43
C ALA A 134 11.01 7.90 21.49
N GLN A 135 10.57 9.14 21.24
CA GLN A 135 11.41 10.33 21.37
C GLN A 135 11.87 10.58 22.81
N GLU A 136 10.99 10.35 23.79
CA GLU A 136 11.36 10.47 25.21
C GLU A 136 12.36 9.37 25.61
N PHE A 137 12.21 8.14 25.13
CA PHE A 137 13.19 7.08 25.35
C PHE A 137 14.53 7.40 24.68
N GLU A 138 14.54 8.03 23.52
CA GLU A 138 15.75 8.54 22.87
C GLU A 138 16.45 9.57 23.76
N ARG A 139 15.70 10.57 24.26
CA ARG A 139 16.22 11.61 25.15
C ARG A 139 16.82 11.04 26.46
N LEU A 140 16.23 9.98 27.00
CA LEU A 140 16.68 9.32 28.24
C LEU A 140 17.80 8.30 28.02
N SER A 141 18.03 7.88 26.79
CA SER A 141 19.07 6.89 26.47
C SER A 141 20.46 7.52 26.43
N THR A 142 21.44 6.84 26.99
CA THR A 142 22.83 7.32 27.07
C THR A 142 23.79 6.31 26.48
N GLY A 143 24.89 6.79 25.87
CA GLY A 143 25.93 5.94 25.30
C GLY A 143 27.06 6.75 24.67
N MET A 144 28.26 6.15 24.54
CA MET A 144 29.44 6.82 24.03
C MET A 144 29.50 6.93 22.49
N ARG A 145 28.72 6.11 21.77
CA ARG A 145 28.72 6.08 20.30
C ARG A 145 27.31 6.35 19.78
N ILE A 146 27.22 7.11 18.70
CA ILE A 146 25.94 7.37 18.01
C ILE A 146 25.31 6.04 17.61
N GLY A 147 24.04 5.83 18.00
CA GLY A 147 23.27 4.62 17.72
C GLY A 147 23.55 3.42 18.64
N GLN A 148 24.44 3.56 19.64
CA GLN A 148 24.70 2.57 20.68
C GLN A 148 24.33 3.16 22.05
N TRP A 149 23.06 3.48 22.22
CA TRP A 149 22.51 4.07 23.44
C TRP A 149 21.69 3.06 24.21
N ASP A 150 21.81 3.06 25.52
CA ASP A 150 21.07 2.22 26.43
C ASP A 150 20.07 3.04 27.23
N LEU A 151 18.83 2.61 27.28
CA LEU A 151 17.82 3.15 28.19
C LEU A 151 17.96 2.47 29.57
N GLY A 152 18.29 3.26 30.59
CA GLY A 152 18.34 2.75 31.96
C GLY A 152 16.96 2.36 32.49
N ILE A 153 16.86 1.20 33.20
CA ILE A 153 15.57 0.76 33.75
C ILE A 153 15.01 1.75 34.77
N SER A 154 15.87 2.40 35.54
CA SER A 154 15.46 3.42 36.53
C SER A 154 14.85 4.65 35.85
N ASP A 155 15.36 5.03 34.69
CA ASP A 155 14.85 6.16 33.94
C ASP A 155 13.53 5.79 33.24
N PHE A 156 13.45 4.61 32.62
CA PHE A 156 12.20 4.07 32.08
C PHE A 156 11.09 4.05 33.15
N MET A 157 11.40 3.56 34.36
CA MET A 157 10.43 3.47 35.46
C MET A 157 9.93 4.84 35.96
N ARG A 158 10.63 5.93 35.65
CA ARG A 158 10.20 7.31 35.97
C ARG A 158 9.33 7.93 34.90
N VAL A 159 9.32 7.39 33.68
CA VAL A 159 8.51 7.91 32.57
C VAL A 159 7.03 7.92 32.98
N PRO A 160 6.31 9.01 32.73
CA PRO A 160 4.87 9.07 32.98
C PRO A 160 4.09 8.19 32.01
N ALA A 161 3.03 7.55 32.48
CA ALA A 161 2.02 6.88 31.69
C ALA A 161 0.72 7.67 31.70
N LEU A 162 0.08 7.84 30.58
CA LEU A 162 -1.28 8.38 30.46
C LEU A 162 -2.28 7.25 30.74
N LEU A 163 -3.24 7.49 31.60
CA LEU A 163 -4.22 6.47 32.00
C LEU A 163 -5.65 7.02 31.87
N PRO A 164 -6.32 6.72 30.74
CA PRO A 164 -7.77 6.81 30.63
C PRO A 164 -8.47 5.93 31.68
N PRO A 165 -9.78 6.10 31.94
CA PRO A 165 -10.59 5.07 32.60
C PRO A 165 -10.41 3.71 31.94
N LEU A 166 -10.45 2.62 32.72
CA LEU A 166 -10.12 1.28 32.22
C LEU A 166 -11.01 0.86 31.03
N SER A 167 -12.28 1.20 31.05
CA SER A 167 -13.20 0.94 29.92
C SER A 167 -12.75 1.65 28.62
N GLU A 168 -12.26 2.87 28.74
CA GLU A 168 -11.75 3.63 27.61
C GLU A 168 -10.42 3.07 27.10
N GLN A 169 -9.52 2.58 28.00
CA GLN A 169 -8.31 1.86 27.59
C GLN A 169 -8.64 0.63 26.72
N PHE A 170 -9.66 -0.16 27.11
CA PHE A 170 -10.13 -1.29 26.30
C PHE A 170 -10.68 -0.85 24.95
N SER A 171 -11.48 0.21 24.92
CA SER A 171 -12.03 0.75 23.68
C SER A 171 -10.92 1.26 22.75
N ILE A 172 -9.94 2.00 23.27
CA ILE A 172 -8.78 2.48 22.53
C ILE A 172 -7.96 1.32 21.96
N ALA A 173 -7.63 0.32 22.78
CA ALA A 173 -6.84 -0.84 22.36
C ALA A 173 -7.56 -1.61 21.25
N SER A 174 -8.83 -1.98 21.46
CA SER A 174 -9.64 -2.70 20.46
C SER A 174 -9.79 -1.92 19.14
N TYR A 175 -9.99 -0.61 19.24
CA TYR A 175 -10.07 0.25 18.07
C TYR A 175 -8.74 0.27 17.30
N LEU A 176 -7.62 0.48 18.00
CA LEU A 176 -6.30 0.55 17.37
C LEU A 176 -5.90 -0.82 16.78
N ASP A 177 -6.17 -1.93 17.47
CA ASP A 177 -5.95 -3.27 16.93
C ASP A 177 -6.69 -3.46 15.61
N THR A 178 -7.98 -3.11 15.58
CA THR A 178 -8.80 -3.25 14.38
C THR A 178 -8.30 -2.36 13.24
N GLN A 179 -7.99 -1.09 13.52
CA GLN A 179 -7.58 -0.15 12.48
C GLN A 179 -6.16 -0.44 11.97
N CYS A 180 -5.23 -0.76 12.88
CA CYS A 180 -3.87 -1.14 12.50
C CYS A 180 -3.85 -2.41 11.66
N ALA A 181 -4.65 -3.44 12.02
CA ALA A 181 -4.76 -4.66 11.24
C ALA A 181 -5.27 -4.39 9.81
N LYS A 182 -6.30 -3.54 9.66
CA LYS A 182 -6.81 -3.14 8.33
C LYS A 182 -5.74 -2.42 7.50
N ILE A 183 -5.00 -1.49 8.12
CA ILE A 183 -3.90 -0.78 7.43
C ILE A 183 -2.81 -1.77 7.01
N ASP A 184 -2.41 -2.68 7.89
CA ASP A 184 -1.37 -3.69 7.61
C ASP A 184 -1.78 -4.64 6.48
N GLU A 185 -3.05 -5.01 6.42
CA GLU A 185 -3.62 -5.80 5.33
C GLU A 185 -3.49 -5.06 3.99
N ILE A 186 -3.92 -3.79 3.93
CA ILE A 186 -3.83 -2.98 2.72
C ILE A 186 -2.36 -2.81 2.28
N VAL A 187 -1.46 -2.55 3.23
CA VAL A 187 -0.02 -2.45 2.96
C VAL A 187 0.53 -3.75 2.39
N THR A 188 0.10 -4.89 2.93
CA THR A 188 0.51 -6.21 2.45
C THR A 188 0.03 -6.47 1.03
N GLN A 189 -1.23 -6.17 0.74
CA GLN A 189 -1.81 -6.28 -0.61
C GLN A 189 -1.11 -5.35 -1.60
N ALA A 190 -0.81 -4.10 -1.20
CA ALA A 190 -0.08 -3.16 -2.05
C ALA A 190 1.35 -3.64 -2.36
N LYS A 191 2.05 -4.22 -1.38
CA LYS A 191 3.38 -4.83 -1.59
C LYS A 191 3.30 -6.02 -2.55
N ALA A 192 2.30 -6.88 -2.40
CA ALA A 192 2.08 -8.00 -3.33
C ALA A 192 1.81 -7.50 -4.75
N SER A 193 0.96 -6.49 -4.92
CA SER A 193 0.70 -5.88 -6.23
C SER A 193 1.96 -5.28 -6.88
N ILE A 194 2.86 -4.68 -6.10
CA ILE A 194 4.15 -4.19 -6.62
C ILE A 194 4.98 -5.34 -7.20
N GLU A 195 5.03 -6.49 -6.53
CA GLU A 195 5.77 -7.66 -7.04
C GLU A 195 5.12 -8.24 -8.31
N GLU A 196 3.79 -8.28 -8.39
CA GLU A 196 3.07 -8.66 -9.61
C GLU A 196 3.36 -7.70 -10.77
N TYR A 197 3.37 -6.38 -10.53
CA TYR A 197 3.73 -5.40 -11.56
C TYR A 197 5.18 -5.55 -12.04
N LYS A 198 6.12 -5.87 -11.15
CA LYS A 198 7.51 -6.17 -11.54
C LYS A 198 7.60 -7.39 -12.44
N GLN A 199 6.88 -8.47 -12.09
CA GLN A 199 6.82 -9.69 -12.90
C GLN A 199 6.15 -9.42 -14.26
N TRP A 200 5.05 -8.68 -14.28
CA TRP A 200 4.39 -8.27 -15.51
C TRP A 200 5.31 -7.45 -16.42
N LYS A 201 6.03 -6.49 -15.84
CA LYS A 201 7.04 -5.71 -16.57
C LYS A 201 8.12 -6.60 -17.18
N ALA A 202 8.63 -7.56 -16.44
CA ALA A 202 9.62 -8.51 -16.94
C ALA A 202 9.06 -9.37 -18.09
N SER A 203 7.80 -9.83 -18.00
CA SER A 203 7.11 -10.56 -19.07
C SER A 203 6.94 -9.73 -20.33
N ILE A 204 6.48 -8.47 -20.20
CA ILE A 204 6.34 -7.54 -21.34
C ILE A 204 7.70 -7.37 -22.05
N ILE A 205 8.78 -7.14 -21.28
CA ILE A 205 10.11 -6.98 -21.85
C ILE A 205 10.53 -8.28 -22.57
N TYR A 206 10.41 -9.42 -21.92
CA TYR A 206 10.78 -10.71 -22.48
C TYR A 206 10.03 -11.01 -23.78
N GLU A 207 8.71 -10.85 -23.80
CA GLU A 207 7.89 -11.10 -24.98
C GLU A 207 8.28 -10.20 -26.14
N ALA A 208 8.43 -8.89 -25.91
CA ALA A 208 8.77 -7.94 -26.96
C ALA A 208 10.17 -8.19 -27.55
N VAL A 209 11.18 -8.51 -26.72
CA VAL A 209 12.54 -8.77 -27.21
C VAL A 209 12.74 -10.17 -27.76
N THR A 210 11.80 -11.12 -27.56
CA THR A 210 11.90 -12.50 -28.10
C THR A 210 10.96 -12.77 -29.25
N LYS A 211 9.74 -12.21 -29.22
CA LYS A 211 8.68 -12.47 -30.21
C LYS A 211 8.37 -11.28 -31.12
N GLY A 212 8.88 -10.07 -30.79
CA GLY A 212 8.52 -8.84 -31.49
C GLY A 212 7.14 -8.31 -31.09
N LEU A 213 6.61 -7.38 -31.88
CA LEU A 213 5.32 -6.71 -31.62
C LEU A 213 4.18 -7.23 -32.50
N ASP A 214 4.49 -7.91 -33.62
CA ASP A 214 3.48 -8.48 -34.52
C ASP A 214 3.13 -9.92 -34.10
N PRO A 215 1.90 -10.18 -33.61
CA PRO A 215 1.49 -11.51 -33.20
C PRO A 215 1.34 -12.51 -34.37
N ASN A 216 1.32 -12.03 -35.62
CA ASN A 216 1.13 -12.85 -36.81
C ASN A 216 2.44 -13.17 -37.55
N VAL A 217 3.59 -12.76 -37.01
CA VAL A 217 4.89 -13.01 -37.61
C VAL A 217 5.20 -14.50 -37.69
N GLU A 218 5.76 -14.96 -38.80
CA GLU A 218 6.23 -16.34 -38.93
C GLU A 218 7.41 -16.59 -37.98
N MET A 219 7.30 -17.62 -37.13
CA MET A 219 8.29 -17.95 -36.12
C MET A 219 9.22 -19.09 -36.59
N LYS A 220 10.42 -19.16 -36.02
CA LYS A 220 11.38 -20.28 -36.16
C LYS A 220 11.97 -20.63 -34.80
N GLY A 221 12.27 -21.88 -34.58
CA GLY A 221 13.01 -22.33 -33.40
C GLY A 221 14.41 -21.73 -33.38
N SER A 222 14.79 -21.09 -32.27
CA SER A 222 16.14 -20.55 -32.09
C SER A 222 17.20 -21.64 -31.90
N GLY A 223 16.80 -22.86 -31.51
CA GLY A 223 17.72 -23.91 -31.06
C GLY A 223 18.35 -23.64 -29.68
N ILE A 224 17.96 -22.58 -29.01
CA ILE A 224 18.44 -22.18 -27.69
C ILE A 224 17.27 -22.29 -26.70
N PHE A 225 17.37 -23.20 -25.74
CA PHE A 225 16.28 -23.54 -24.82
C PHE A 225 15.65 -22.33 -24.12
N TRP A 226 16.46 -21.37 -23.62
CA TRP A 226 15.96 -20.22 -22.87
C TRP A 226 15.48 -19.05 -23.75
N ILE A 227 15.74 -19.07 -25.06
CA ILE A 227 15.22 -18.06 -26.00
C ILE A 227 13.89 -18.55 -26.59
N GLY A 228 13.80 -19.88 -26.86
CA GLY A 228 12.62 -20.45 -27.50
C GLY A 228 12.49 -20.08 -28.96
N ASP A 229 11.28 -19.81 -29.42
CA ASP A 229 11.00 -19.41 -30.80
C ASP A 229 11.15 -17.90 -30.98
N ILE A 230 11.69 -17.51 -32.14
CA ILE A 230 11.90 -16.08 -32.52
C ILE A 230 11.32 -15.84 -33.93
N PRO A 231 11.01 -14.58 -34.30
CA PRO A 231 10.60 -14.25 -35.67
C PRO A 231 11.60 -14.76 -36.72
N LYS A 232 11.10 -15.35 -37.78
CA LYS A 232 11.91 -16.01 -38.80
C LYS A 232 12.97 -15.13 -39.44
N HIS A 233 12.66 -13.84 -39.60
CA HIS A 233 13.55 -12.84 -40.20
C HIS A 233 14.62 -12.32 -39.26
N TRP A 234 14.52 -12.60 -37.92
CA TRP A 234 15.51 -12.13 -36.95
C TRP A 234 16.80 -12.94 -37.06
N LYS A 235 17.91 -12.25 -36.73
CA LYS A 235 19.23 -12.88 -36.62
C LYS A 235 19.44 -13.43 -35.21
N LEU A 236 20.04 -14.59 -35.09
CA LEU A 236 20.48 -15.15 -33.83
C LEU A 236 22.00 -15.38 -33.90
N ASP A 237 22.74 -14.70 -33.04
CA ASP A 237 24.19 -14.86 -32.94
C ASP A 237 24.69 -14.41 -31.55
N LYS A 238 25.98 -14.56 -31.32
CA LYS A 238 26.63 -14.16 -30.08
C LYS A 238 26.69 -12.63 -29.95
N LEU A 239 26.52 -12.13 -28.73
CA LEU A 239 26.49 -10.70 -28.43
C LEU A 239 27.71 -9.93 -28.99
N LYS A 240 28.88 -10.54 -29.01
CA LYS A 240 30.08 -9.97 -29.61
C LYS A 240 29.97 -9.63 -31.11
N ARG A 241 28.97 -10.14 -31.83
CA ARG A 241 28.70 -9.79 -33.23
C ARG A 241 27.97 -8.47 -33.40
N PHE A 242 27.29 -8.05 -32.34
CA PHE A 242 26.42 -6.88 -32.31
C PHE A 242 26.98 -5.76 -31.43
N SER A 243 28.09 -6.02 -30.72
CA SER A 243 28.69 -5.07 -29.78
C SER A 243 30.16 -5.37 -29.55
N SER A 244 30.87 -4.42 -28.97
CA SER A 244 32.20 -4.62 -28.38
C SER A 244 32.14 -4.47 -26.86
N MET A 245 33.09 -5.12 -26.16
CA MET A 245 33.10 -5.12 -24.70
C MET A 245 34.23 -4.26 -24.15
N LEU A 246 33.93 -3.38 -23.21
CA LEU A 246 34.92 -2.57 -22.50
C LEU A 246 34.93 -2.97 -21.02
N THR A 247 36.08 -3.44 -20.55
CA THR A 247 36.29 -3.83 -19.15
C THR A 247 37.07 -2.73 -18.44
N PRO A 248 36.66 -2.24 -17.28
CA PRO A 248 37.34 -1.21 -16.54
C PRO A 248 38.66 -1.72 -15.94
N MET A 249 39.54 -0.80 -15.57
CA MET A 249 40.75 -1.12 -14.84
C MET A 249 40.46 -1.53 -13.39
N ARG A 250 41.36 -2.30 -12.77
CA ARG A 250 41.18 -2.80 -11.39
C ARG A 250 41.45 -1.76 -10.32
N ASP A 251 42.37 -0.86 -10.60
CA ASP A 251 42.89 0.08 -9.59
C ASP A 251 41.89 1.23 -9.37
N LYS A 252 41.63 1.52 -8.10
CA LYS A 252 40.81 2.64 -7.71
C LYS A 252 41.65 3.92 -7.70
N PRO A 253 41.20 5.03 -8.33
CA PRO A 253 41.84 6.33 -8.22
C PRO A 253 41.91 6.81 -6.77
N GLU A 254 43.03 7.45 -6.42
CA GLU A 254 43.21 8.03 -5.08
C GLU A 254 42.30 9.24 -4.84
N ARG A 255 42.04 10.03 -5.88
CA ARG A 255 41.19 11.21 -5.86
C ARG A 255 39.94 10.98 -6.73
N LEU A 256 38.80 11.38 -6.19
CA LEU A 256 37.47 11.24 -6.84
C LEU A 256 36.74 12.60 -6.84
N ASP A 257 37.48 13.67 -7.15
CA ASP A 257 37.03 15.06 -7.15
C ASP A 257 37.10 15.73 -8.55
N GLY A 258 37.19 14.92 -9.62
CA GLY A 258 37.29 15.39 -11.00
C GLY A 258 35.94 15.47 -11.73
N GLU A 259 35.99 15.89 -13.01
CA GLU A 259 34.83 16.21 -13.85
C GLU A 259 34.20 15.00 -14.58
N ILE A 260 34.96 13.90 -14.76
CA ILE A 260 34.47 12.67 -15.39
C ILE A 260 33.84 11.77 -14.31
N PRO A 261 32.53 11.49 -14.35
CA PRO A 261 31.87 10.75 -13.28
C PRO A 261 32.46 9.36 -13.04
N TRP A 262 32.71 9.04 -11.76
CA TRP A 262 33.11 7.71 -11.29
C TRP A 262 31.92 6.96 -10.73
N ILE A 263 31.46 5.96 -11.47
CA ILE A 263 30.20 5.25 -11.19
C ILE A 263 30.41 4.02 -10.32
N ARG A 264 29.50 3.83 -9.37
CA ARG A 264 29.34 2.65 -8.51
C ARG A 264 27.96 2.03 -8.71
N ILE A 265 27.73 0.81 -8.16
CA ILE A 265 26.44 0.09 -8.29
C ILE A 265 25.30 0.89 -7.66
N GLU A 266 25.57 1.62 -6.59
CA GLU A 266 24.63 2.47 -5.86
C GLU A 266 24.13 3.68 -6.67
N ASP A 267 24.87 4.05 -7.73
CA ASP A 267 24.54 5.20 -8.57
C ASP A 267 23.45 4.92 -9.61
N TYR A 268 23.07 3.63 -9.82
CA TYR A 268 22.00 3.32 -10.73
C TYR A 268 20.66 3.89 -10.27
N ASP A 269 20.01 4.62 -11.19
CA ASP A 269 18.69 5.24 -10.99
C ASP A 269 17.94 5.32 -12.32
N GLY A 270 17.25 4.24 -12.66
CA GLY A 270 16.48 4.14 -13.90
C GLY A 270 17.29 3.64 -15.11
N LYS A 271 16.82 4.01 -16.33
CA LYS A 271 17.37 3.53 -17.61
C LYS A 271 18.71 4.15 -17.99
N TYR A 272 18.93 5.41 -17.63
CA TYR A 272 20.10 6.18 -18.02
C TYR A 272 20.99 6.49 -16.82
N ILE A 273 22.31 6.58 -17.08
CA ILE A 273 23.30 6.96 -16.07
C ILE A 273 24.24 8.02 -16.63
N SER A 274 24.47 9.10 -15.87
CA SER A 274 25.31 10.23 -16.28
C SER A 274 26.23 10.75 -15.18
N THR A 275 25.88 10.52 -13.91
CA THR A 275 26.57 11.11 -12.75
C THR A 275 26.61 10.14 -11.58
N SER A 276 27.56 10.32 -10.67
CA SER A 276 27.56 9.67 -9.36
C SER A 276 26.62 10.41 -8.40
N LYS A 277 25.85 9.69 -7.60
CA LYS A 277 24.97 10.26 -6.55
C LYS A 277 25.74 11.05 -5.49
N GLU A 278 26.97 10.64 -5.20
CA GLU A 278 27.84 11.33 -4.25
C GLU A 278 28.76 12.38 -4.93
N GLY A 279 28.57 12.64 -6.22
CA GLY A 279 29.37 13.60 -6.95
C GLY A 279 30.83 13.14 -7.20
N LEU A 280 31.07 11.82 -7.14
CA LEU A 280 32.40 11.27 -7.37
C LEU A 280 32.78 11.37 -8.84
N GLY A 281 34.01 11.80 -9.11
CA GLY A 281 34.57 11.91 -10.46
C GLY A 281 36.09 11.86 -10.50
N VAL A 282 36.66 11.69 -11.68
CA VAL A 282 38.10 11.68 -11.92
C VAL A 282 38.48 12.76 -12.91
N SER A 283 39.70 13.31 -12.79
CA SER A 283 40.22 14.28 -13.75
C SER A 283 40.71 13.60 -15.04
N HIS A 284 40.78 14.35 -16.14
CA HIS A 284 41.35 13.87 -17.40
C HIS A 284 42.81 13.39 -17.21
N GLU A 285 43.58 14.09 -16.40
CA GLU A 285 44.96 13.69 -16.06
C GLU A 285 44.99 12.30 -15.38
N THR A 286 44.04 12.04 -14.44
CA THR A 286 43.96 10.75 -13.78
C THR A 286 43.55 9.63 -14.75
N VAL A 287 42.65 9.93 -15.70
CA VAL A 287 42.23 8.98 -16.74
C VAL A 287 43.42 8.57 -17.59
N GLU A 288 44.24 9.54 -18.05
CA GLU A 288 45.44 9.27 -18.86
C GLU A 288 46.51 8.52 -18.07
N LYS A 289 46.87 9.01 -16.87
CA LYS A 289 47.90 8.43 -16.01
C LYS A 289 47.61 6.99 -15.62
N MET A 290 46.35 6.68 -15.29
CA MET A 290 45.94 5.35 -14.88
C MET A 290 45.42 4.50 -16.05
N ASN A 291 45.38 5.04 -17.28
CA ASN A 291 44.80 4.39 -18.46
C ASN A 291 43.36 3.89 -18.19
N LEU A 292 42.58 4.70 -17.48
CA LEU A 292 41.20 4.35 -17.18
C LEU A 292 40.38 4.26 -18.47
N LYS A 293 39.42 3.34 -18.49
CA LYS A 293 38.54 3.15 -19.64
C LYS A 293 37.31 4.03 -19.49
N VAL A 294 37.18 5.02 -20.38
CA VAL A 294 36.01 5.89 -20.46
C VAL A 294 34.95 5.21 -21.33
N TYR A 295 33.74 5.12 -20.81
CA TYR A 295 32.61 4.58 -21.55
C TYR A 295 31.96 5.68 -22.38
N PRO A 296 31.86 5.50 -23.72
CA PRO A 296 31.19 6.45 -24.58
C PRO A 296 29.66 6.44 -24.36
N VAL A 297 29.00 7.54 -24.75
CA VAL A 297 27.54 7.65 -24.75
C VAL A 297 26.93 6.51 -25.57
N GLY A 298 25.82 5.94 -25.08
CA GLY A 298 25.15 4.80 -25.70
C GLY A 298 25.67 3.43 -25.25
N THR A 299 26.74 3.36 -24.45
CA THR A 299 27.23 2.11 -23.86
C THR A 299 26.19 1.56 -22.86
N ILE A 300 25.92 0.25 -22.93
CA ILE A 300 25.14 -0.42 -21.87
C ILE A 300 26.12 -0.85 -20.78
N LEU A 301 26.05 -0.17 -19.65
CA LEU A 301 26.88 -0.48 -18.49
C LEU A 301 26.18 -1.53 -17.64
N CYS A 302 26.71 -2.76 -17.60
CA CYS A 302 26.13 -3.90 -16.87
C CYS A 302 26.97 -4.24 -15.64
N THR A 303 26.32 -4.65 -14.55
CA THR A 303 27.02 -5.21 -13.39
C THR A 303 27.57 -6.59 -13.70
N SER A 304 28.85 -6.82 -13.39
CA SER A 304 29.54 -8.11 -13.58
C SER A 304 29.78 -8.86 -12.26
N SER A 305 29.52 -8.21 -11.12
CA SER A 305 29.58 -8.81 -9.78
C SER A 305 28.62 -8.11 -8.84
N CYS A 306 28.00 -8.83 -7.92
CA CYS A 306 26.90 -8.35 -7.08
C CYS A 306 25.73 -7.80 -7.92
N ASP A 307 24.50 -8.05 -7.52
CA ASP A 307 23.31 -7.59 -8.25
C ASP A 307 23.39 -7.80 -9.78
N LEU A 308 23.80 -8.99 -10.21
CA LEU A 308 23.99 -9.33 -11.62
C LEU A 308 22.73 -9.05 -12.43
N GLY A 309 22.91 -8.48 -13.63
CA GLY A 309 21.81 -8.17 -14.54
C GLY A 309 21.26 -6.75 -14.41
N LYS A 310 21.70 -5.96 -13.44
CA LYS A 310 21.45 -4.53 -13.48
C LYS A 310 22.23 -3.90 -14.62
N CYS A 311 21.57 -3.03 -15.39
CA CYS A 311 22.21 -2.29 -16.48
C CYS A 311 21.59 -0.89 -16.63
N ALA A 312 22.36 0.01 -17.22
CA ALA A 312 21.92 1.35 -17.61
C ALA A 312 22.61 1.79 -18.89
N ILE A 313 22.01 2.74 -19.61
CA ILE A 313 22.59 3.37 -20.79
C ILE A 313 23.42 4.57 -20.34
N VAL A 314 24.66 4.62 -20.74
CA VAL A 314 25.54 5.77 -20.51
C VAL A 314 25.03 6.95 -21.34
N SER A 315 24.62 8.03 -20.68
CA SER A 315 24.12 9.26 -21.33
C SER A 315 25.14 10.42 -21.30
N LYS A 316 26.22 10.30 -20.58
CA LYS A 316 27.41 11.17 -20.56
C LYS A 316 28.64 10.30 -20.34
N GLU A 317 29.76 10.62 -20.99
CA GLU A 317 31.02 9.89 -20.78
C GLU A 317 31.35 9.78 -19.30
N LEU A 318 31.72 8.58 -18.88
CA LEU A 318 31.97 8.23 -17.48
C LEU A 318 32.96 7.08 -17.36
N VAL A 319 33.46 6.84 -16.18
CA VAL A 319 34.29 5.71 -15.79
C VAL A 319 33.65 4.94 -14.63
N SER A 320 34.04 3.70 -14.41
CA SER A 320 33.51 2.88 -13.32
C SER A 320 34.60 2.04 -12.63
N ASN A 321 34.23 1.43 -11.50
CA ASN A 321 35.04 0.44 -10.84
C ASN A 321 35.00 -0.93 -11.56
N GLN A 322 35.79 -1.90 -11.08
CA GLN A 322 35.94 -3.24 -11.68
C GLN A 322 34.69 -4.13 -11.64
N ARG A 323 33.56 -3.67 -11.04
CA ARG A 323 32.32 -4.45 -10.92
C ARG A 323 31.40 -4.33 -12.12
N PHE A 324 31.86 -3.66 -13.19
CA PHE A 324 31.07 -3.41 -14.38
C PHE A 324 31.71 -3.97 -15.64
N ILE A 325 30.88 -4.12 -16.64
CA ILE A 325 31.26 -4.32 -18.03
C ILE A 325 30.46 -3.35 -18.90
N GLY A 326 31.14 -2.65 -19.81
CA GLY A 326 30.50 -1.81 -20.80
C GLY A 326 30.29 -2.61 -22.10
N ILE A 327 29.07 -2.64 -22.58
CA ILE A 327 28.67 -3.24 -23.85
C ILE A 327 28.41 -2.08 -24.81
N ILE A 328 29.33 -1.86 -25.75
CA ILE A 328 29.26 -0.78 -26.74
C ILE A 328 28.56 -1.32 -27.99
N PRO A 329 27.33 -0.88 -28.31
CA PRO A 329 26.62 -1.33 -29.50
C PRO A 329 27.36 -0.91 -30.76
N ASN A 330 27.28 -1.71 -31.81
CA ASN A 330 27.78 -1.36 -33.15
C ASN A 330 26.68 -0.67 -33.98
N GLU A 331 26.99 -0.33 -35.23
CA GLU A 331 26.10 0.45 -36.13
C GLU A 331 24.74 -0.22 -36.43
N VAL A 332 24.63 -1.56 -36.27
CA VAL A 332 23.37 -2.30 -36.51
C VAL A 332 22.56 -2.54 -35.22
N THR A 333 22.99 -1.96 -34.11
CA THR A 333 22.42 -2.22 -32.79
C THR A 333 21.94 -0.94 -32.11
N CYS A 334 20.64 -0.85 -31.86
CA CYS A 334 20.05 0.24 -31.08
C CYS A 334 20.40 0.11 -29.59
N PRO A 335 20.98 1.14 -28.94
CA PRO A 335 21.31 1.08 -27.51
C PRO A 335 20.10 0.79 -26.63
N ASP A 336 18.95 1.39 -26.92
CA ASP A 336 17.71 1.19 -26.13
C ASP A 336 17.19 -0.26 -26.24
N TYR A 337 17.26 -0.87 -27.44
CA TYR A 337 16.91 -2.27 -27.60
C TYR A 337 17.90 -3.17 -26.83
N LEU A 338 19.20 -2.90 -26.95
CA LEU A 338 20.22 -3.68 -26.27
C LEU A 338 20.07 -3.59 -24.74
N TYR A 339 19.66 -2.45 -24.22
CA TYR A 339 19.32 -2.30 -22.80
C TYR A 339 18.21 -3.26 -22.38
N TYR A 340 17.07 -3.30 -23.08
CA TYR A 340 15.97 -4.21 -22.77
C TYR A 340 16.34 -5.67 -22.97
N LEU A 341 17.13 -5.96 -23.99
CA LEU A 341 17.66 -7.29 -24.24
C LEU A 341 18.56 -7.77 -23.09
N MET A 342 19.39 -6.90 -22.53
CA MET A 342 20.23 -7.23 -21.38
C MET A 342 19.40 -7.41 -20.11
N LEU A 343 18.39 -6.60 -19.89
CA LEU A 343 17.46 -6.77 -18.77
C LEU A 343 16.73 -8.12 -18.83
N SER A 344 16.24 -8.52 -20.00
CA SER A 344 15.54 -9.81 -20.18
C SER A 344 16.46 -11.02 -19.95
N ASN A 345 17.76 -10.83 -20.09
CA ASN A 345 18.78 -11.87 -19.85
C ASN A 345 19.35 -11.87 -18.42
N SER A 346 18.85 -11.06 -17.51
CA SER A 346 19.40 -10.91 -16.15
C SER A 346 19.42 -12.23 -15.36
N GLU A 347 18.35 -13.01 -15.40
CA GLU A 347 18.28 -14.32 -14.75
C GLU A 347 19.28 -15.32 -15.38
N ARG A 348 19.43 -15.27 -16.70
CA ARG A 348 20.40 -16.12 -17.41
C ARG A 348 21.83 -15.75 -17.03
N LEU A 349 22.13 -14.48 -16.92
CA LEU A 349 23.44 -14.01 -16.46
C LEU A 349 23.73 -14.46 -15.02
N ASN A 350 22.75 -14.40 -14.14
CA ASN A 350 22.84 -14.94 -12.78
C ASN A 350 23.15 -16.45 -12.79
N TYR A 351 22.47 -17.23 -13.65
CA TYR A 351 22.72 -18.66 -13.77
C TYR A 351 24.13 -19.00 -14.31
N LEU A 352 24.66 -18.17 -15.22
CA LEU A 352 26.00 -18.34 -15.79
C LEU A 352 27.11 -17.88 -14.86
N SER A 353 26.78 -17.24 -13.75
CA SER A 353 27.76 -16.74 -12.79
C SER A 353 28.46 -17.89 -12.06
N THR A 354 29.72 -17.68 -11.74
CA THR A 354 30.55 -18.64 -10.99
C THR A 354 31.01 -17.99 -9.68
N GLY A 355 31.07 -18.76 -8.61
CA GLY A 355 31.56 -18.33 -7.30
C GLY A 355 30.57 -18.61 -6.16
N SER A 356 31.07 -19.25 -5.10
CA SER A 356 30.27 -19.66 -3.93
C SER A 356 29.99 -18.53 -2.94
N ILE A 357 30.79 -17.46 -2.96
CA ILE A 357 30.69 -16.32 -2.02
C ILE A 357 30.30 -15.02 -2.73
N GLN A 358 30.79 -14.80 -3.94
CA GLN A 358 30.40 -13.69 -4.82
C GLN A 358 30.25 -14.20 -6.24
N ALA A 359 29.04 -14.03 -6.79
CA ALA A 359 28.77 -14.31 -8.19
C ALA A 359 29.53 -13.31 -9.08
N ASN A 360 30.33 -13.80 -10.01
CA ASN A 360 31.09 -13.00 -10.96
C ASN A 360 30.89 -13.48 -12.39
N LEU A 361 30.75 -12.55 -13.31
CA LEU A 361 30.69 -12.81 -14.75
C LEU A 361 31.93 -12.27 -15.44
N SER A 362 32.56 -13.13 -16.25
CA SER A 362 33.70 -12.72 -17.07
C SER A 362 33.23 -11.99 -18.34
N ARG A 363 34.13 -11.20 -18.94
CA ARG A 363 33.91 -10.63 -20.27
C ARG A 363 33.49 -11.70 -21.30
N VAL A 364 34.11 -12.87 -21.24
CA VAL A 364 33.83 -14.00 -22.16
C VAL A 364 32.38 -14.48 -21.99
N SER A 365 31.84 -14.46 -20.78
CA SER A 365 30.43 -14.85 -20.53
C SER A 365 29.46 -13.95 -21.29
N PHE A 366 29.70 -12.63 -21.30
CA PHE A 366 28.90 -11.69 -22.09
C PHE A 366 29.13 -11.87 -23.60
N GLU A 367 30.38 -11.99 -24.04
CA GLU A 367 30.72 -12.15 -25.47
C GLU A 367 30.09 -13.40 -26.10
N GLN A 368 29.95 -14.46 -25.35
CA GLN A 368 29.40 -15.75 -25.82
C GLN A 368 27.89 -15.88 -25.63
N LEU A 369 27.23 -14.90 -24.99
CA LEU A 369 25.79 -14.89 -24.82
C LEU A 369 25.11 -14.85 -26.19
N TYR A 370 24.25 -15.84 -26.48
CA TYR A 370 23.42 -15.84 -27.69
C TYR A 370 22.26 -14.85 -27.49
N VAL A 371 22.07 -14.02 -28.50
CA VAL A 371 21.02 -12.98 -28.49
C VAL A 371 20.31 -12.94 -29.84
N GLN A 372 19.03 -12.63 -29.80
CA GLN A 372 18.20 -12.39 -30.97
C GLN A 372 18.23 -10.90 -31.34
N MET A 373 18.35 -10.63 -32.64
CA MET A 373 18.56 -9.27 -33.15
C MET A 373 17.63 -9.00 -34.33
N PRO A 374 16.59 -8.16 -34.13
CA PRO A 374 15.74 -7.64 -35.20
C PRO A 374 16.50 -6.74 -36.17
N PRO A 375 15.94 -6.38 -37.33
CA PRO A 375 16.37 -5.23 -38.12
C PRO A 375 16.36 -3.95 -37.29
N LEU A 376 17.24 -2.99 -37.60
CA LEU A 376 17.46 -1.79 -36.77
C LEU A 376 16.18 -0.97 -36.53
N GLU A 377 15.33 -0.82 -37.54
CA GLU A 377 14.07 -0.10 -37.38
C GLU A 377 13.11 -0.80 -36.42
N GLU A 378 13.00 -2.12 -36.51
CA GLU A 378 12.18 -2.91 -35.59
C GLU A 378 12.74 -2.88 -34.16
N GLN A 379 14.08 -2.81 -33.97
CA GLN A 379 14.69 -2.57 -32.67
C GLN A 379 14.21 -1.24 -32.05
N LYS A 380 14.14 -0.16 -32.84
CA LYS A 380 13.66 1.14 -32.39
C LYS A 380 12.16 1.11 -32.03
N GLU A 381 11.34 0.43 -32.84
CA GLU A 381 9.91 0.26 -32.58
C GLU A 381 9.66 -0.51 -31.27
N ILE A 382 10.36 -1.63 -31.08
CA ILE A 382 10.30 -2.42 -29.83
C ILE A 382 10.74 -1.58 -28.64
N SER A 383 11.83 -0.82 -28.76
CA SER A 383 12.33 0.03 -27.69
C SER A 383 11.32 1.11 -27.31
N HIS A 384 10.75 1.81 -28.30
CA HIS A 384 9.74 2.82 -28.05
C HIS A 384 8.48 2.25 -27.39
N TYR A 385 8.01 1.09 -27.84
CA TYR A 385 6.91 0.37 -27.20
C TYR A 385 7.21 0.05 -25.74
N LEU A 386 8.42 -0.50 -25.47
CA LEU A 386 8.86 -0.87 -24.13
C LEU A 386 9.05 0.34 -23.22
N ASP A 387 9.60 1.45 -23.74
CA ASP A 387 9.72 2.71 -22.99
C ASP A 387 8.35 3.17 -22.48
N LYS A 388 7.36 3.20 -23.37
CA LYS A 388 5.99 3.60 -23.00
C LYS A 388 5.36 2.64 -21.99
N LYS A 389 5.45 1.32 -22.22
CA LYS A 389 4.84 0.32 -21.33
C LYS A 389 5.52 0.26 -19.97
N CYS A 390 6.86 0.27 -19.95
CA CYS A 390 7.61 0.26 -18.70
C CYS A 390 7.42 1.53 -17.88
N SER A 391 7.27 2.72 -18.53
CA SER A 391 6.91 3.96 -17.83
C SER A 391 5.56 3.83 -17.13
N GLN A 392 4.54 3.37 -17.83
CA GLN A 392 3.19 3.16 -17.25
C GLN A 392 3.24 2.21 -16.04
N VAL A 393 3.96 1.09 -16.16
CA VAL A 393 4.09 0.15 -15.02
C VAL A 393 4.89 0.76 -13.87
N ASN A 394 5.95 1.53 -14.15
CA ASN A 394 6.72 2.21 -13.12
C ASN A 394 5.89 3.26 -12.38
N GLU A 395 5.02 3.99 -13.07
CA GLU A 395 4.08 4.95 -12.48
C GLU A 395 3.13 4.23 -11.50
N LEU A 396 2.54 3.09 -11.90
CA LEU A 396 1.70 2.28 -11.01
C LEU A 396 2.46 1.79 -9.76
N ILE A 397 3.72 1.36 -9.94
CA ILE A 397 4.57 0.95 -8.81
C ILE A 397 4.84 2.14 -7.87
N ALA A 398 5.14 3.31 -8.42
CA ALA A 398 5.41 4.52 -7.64
C ALA A 398 4.17 4.98 -6.87
N GLU A 399 2.98 4.94 -7.48
CA GLU A 399 1.71 5.22 -6.82
C GLU A 399 1.43 4.27 -5.65
N LYS A 400 1.64 2.96 -5.85
CA LYS A 400 1.48 1.96 -4.78
C LYS A 400 2.50 2.17 -3.66
N GLN A 401 3.75 2.53 -3.98
CA GLN A 401 4.77 2.83 -2.97
C GLN A 401 4.42 4.09 -2.17
N SER A 402 3.88 5.13 -2.82
CA SER A 402 3.38 6.33 -2.15
C SER A 402 2.24 5.99 -1.19
N LEU A 403 1.27 5.19 -1.65
CA LEU A 403 0.16 4.71 -0.82
C LEU A 403 0.66 3.98 0.45
N ILE A 404 1.66 3.10 0.31
CA ILE A 404 2.25 2.40 1.44
C ILE A 404 2.83 3.41 2.45
N ASN A 405 3.61 4.38 1.98
CA ASN A 405 4.23 5.39 2.83
C ASN A 405 3.18 6.25 3.56
N ASP A 406 2.12 6.62 2.87
CA ASP A 406 1.01 7.40 3.43
C ASP A 406 0.25 6.60 4.49
N LEU A 407 -0.03 5.32 4.25
CA LEU A 407 -0.69 4.44 5.20
C LEU A 407 0.17 4.18 6.45
N GLU A 408 1.47 3.96 6.29
CA GLU A 408 2.40 3.81 7.42
C GLU A 408 2.48 5.11 8.26
N SER A 409 2.47 6.26 7.62
CA SER A 409 2.45 7.57 8.28
C SER A 409 1.14 7.80 9.02
N LEU A 410 0.02 7.46 8.39
CA LEU A 410 -1.30 7.52 9.00
C LEU A 410 -1.39 6.62 10.23
N LYS A 411 -0.94 5.37 10.14
CA LYS A 411 -0.92 4.43 11.26
C LYS A 411 -0.21 5.03 12.46
N LYS A 412 0.96 5.65 12.24
CA LYS A 412 1.73 6.32 13.30
C LYS A 412 0.99 7.51 13.90
N SER A 413 0.38 8.35 13.07
CA SER A 413 -0.42 9.50 13.52
C SER A 413 -1.65 9.05 14.31
N LEU A 414 -2.38 8.06 13.79
CA LEU A 414 -3.57 7.50 14.46
C LEU A 414 -3.25 6.97 15.86
N ILE A 415 -2.21 6.14 15.97
CA ILE A 415 -1.78 5.62 17.28
C ILE A 415 -1.46 6.80 18.22
N TYR A 416 -0.63 7.74 17.78
CA TYR A 416 -0.24 8.90 18.58
C TYR A 416 -1.45 9.70 19.06
N GLU A 417 -2.34 10.09 18.14
CA GLU A 417 -3.49 10.96 18.46
C GLU A 417 -4.44 10.29 19.45
N VAL A 418 -4.71 8.99 19.25
CA VAL A 418 -5.66 8.25 20.10
C VAL A 418 -5.07 7.96 21.48
N VAL A 419 -3.82 7.49 21.58
CA VAL A 419 -3.23 7.14 22.90
C VAL A 419 -2.79 8.36 23.72
N THR A 420 -2.69 9.54 23.08
CA THR A 420 -2.39 10.80 23.79
C THR A 420 -3.63 11.65 24.03
N GLY A 421 -4.84 11.15 23.69
CA GLY A 421 -6.09 11.86 23.88
C GLY A 421 -6.28 13.08 22.99
N LYS A 422 -5.58 13.16 21.86
CA LYS A 422 -5.80 14.22 20.85
C LYS A 422 -7.03 13.94 19.98
N ARG A 423 -7.49 12.69 19.99
CA ARG A 423 -8.65 12.22 19.25
C ARG A 423 -9.45 11.22 20.07
N SER A 424 -10.79 11.37 20.08
CA SER A 424 -11.73 10.43 20.69
C SER A 424 -11.92 9.20 19.80
N VAL A 425 -12.11 8.02 20.41
CA VAL A 425 -12.42 6.76 19.68
C VAL A 425 -13.81 6.83 19.03
N GLU A 426 -14.75 7.58 19.62
CA GLU A 426 -16.11 7.74 19.06
C GLU A 426 -16.10 8.55 17.76
N ASP A 427 -15.22 9.56 17.64
CA ASP A 427 -15.09 10.38 16.42
C ASP A 427 -14.34 9.67 15.27
N THR A 428 -13.50 8.68 15.62
CA THR A 428 -12.62 8.05 14.65
C THR A 428 -13.29 7.02 13.75
N ASN A 429 -14.45 6.49 14.11
CA ASN A 429 -15.24 5.61 13.22
C ASN A 429 -15.66 6.29 11.91
N GLN A 430 -15.75 7.62 11.88
CA GLN A 430 -16.11 8.38 10.66
C GLN A 430 -14.91 8.65 9.74
N MET A 431 -13.68 8.70 10.23
CA MET A 431 -12.50 9.18 9.47
C MET A 431 -11.66 8.09 8.79
N THR A 432 -11.71 6.85 9.25
CA THR A 432 -11.00 5.71 8.62
C THR A 432 -11.47 5.47 7.17
N ILE A 433 -12.59 6.05 6.84
CA ILE A 433 -13.32 5.97 5.58
C ILE A 433 -12.71 6.88 4.49
N ALA A 434 -12.07 7.98 4.87
CA ALA A 434 -11.58 9.00 3.92
C ALA A 434 -10.25 8.66 3.21
N ILE A 435 -9.64 7.52 3.51
CA ILE A 435 -8.25 7.21 3.12
C ILE A 435 -8.12 5.98 2.23
N LEU A 436 -9.22 5.31 1.94
CA LEU A 436 -9.21 4.17 1.03
C LEU A 436 -8.92 4.67 -0.40
N SER A 437 -7.99 4.03 -1.11
CA SER A 437 -7.72 4.36 -2.51
C SER A 437 -9.01 4.22 -3.35
N PRO A 438 -9.15 4.96 -4.46
CA PRO A 438 -10.29 4.83 -5.35
C PRO A 438 -10.56 3.38 -5.77
N GLU A 439 -9.53 2.56 -5.95
CA GLU A 439 -9.65 1.14 -6.29
C GLU A 439 -10.25 0.30 -5.15
N ILE A 440 -9.79 0.50 -3.92
CA ILE A 440 -10.35 -0.18 -2.74
C ILE A 440 -11.79 0.25 -2.53
N MET A 441 -12.10 1.52 -2.75
CA MET A 441 -13.48 2.02 -2.69
C MET A 441 -14.37 1.37 -3.74
N ARG A 442 -13.91 1.25 -4.99
CA ARG A 442 -14.60 0.54 -6.05
C ARG A 442 -14.79 -0.94 -5.71
N TYR A 443 -13.78 -1.59 -5.17
CA TYR A 443 -13.88 -2.99 -4.73
C TYR A 443 -14.92 -3.18 -3.63
N ARG A 444 -14.94 -2.33 -2.61
CA ARG A 444 -15.95 -2.35 -1.54
C ARG A 444 -17.35 -2.04 -2.07
N LYS A 445 -17.46 -1.12 -3.02
CA LYS A 445 -18.73 -0.89 -3.74
C LYS A 445 -19.16 -2.10 -4.54
N ALA A 446 -18.22 -2.84 -5.14
CA ALA A 446 -18.51 -4.07 -5.86
C ALA A 446 -19.05 -5.18 -4.91
N LEU A 447 -18.51 -5.29 -3.70
CA LEU A 447 -19.07 -6.18 -2.65
C LEU A 447 -20.48 -5.75 -2.24
N LEU A 448 -20.72 -4.45 -2.03
CA LEU A 448 -22.09 -3.95 -1.76
C LEU A 448 -23.02 -4.24 -2.93
N MET A 449 -22.60 -4.02 -4.16
CA MET A 449 -23.36 -4.31 -5.37
C MET A 449 -23.71 -5.79 -5.48
N LEU A 450 -22.77 -6.69 -5.20
CA LEU A 450 -22.99 -8.14 -5.14
C LEU A 450 -24.15 -8.46 -4.21
N ARG A 451 -24.14 -7.93 -3.00
CA ARG A 451 -25.18 -8.20 -2.00
C ARG A 451 -26.53 -7.57 -2.37
N VAL A 452 -26.53 -6.35 -2.91
CA VAL A 452 -27.75 -5.71 -3.41
C VAL A 452 -28.38 -6.53 -4.55
N LEU A 453 -27.57 -7.05 -5.48
CA LEU A 453 -28.04 -7.94 -6.56
C LEU A 453 -28.61 -9.24 -6.01
N ASP A 454 -27.99 -9.82 -4.98
CA ASP A 454 -28.47 -11.02 -4.31
C ASP A 454 -29.85 -10.79 -3.66
N LEU A 455 -29.98 -9.69 -2.92
CA LEU A 455 -31.25 -9.30 -2.27
C LEU A 455 -32.35 -8.94 -3.26
N LEU A 456 -32.02 -8.34 -4.41
CA LEU A 456 -32.99 -8.09 -5.48
C LEU A 456 -33.50 -9.37 -6.14
N GLY A 457 -32.73 -10.47 -6.06
CA GLY A 457 -33.12 -11.81 -6.50
C GLY A 457 -32.68 -12.16 -7.92
N THR A 458 -33.03 -13.37 -8.36
CA THR A 458 -32.68 -13.88 -9.69
C THR A 458 -33.45 -13.13 -10.80
N GLY A 459 -32.71 -12.72 -11.84
CA GLY A 459 -33.28 -12.10 -13.03
C GLY A 459 -33.44 -10.58 -12.92
N VAL A 460 -32.64 -9.91 -12.10
CA VAL A 460 -32.56 -8.43 -12.10
C VAL A 460 -32.30 -7.95 -13.52
N ARG A 461 -33.22 -7.15 -14.05
CA ARG A 461 -33.15 -6.57 -15.39
C ARG A 461 -33.05 -5.05 -15.30
N GLY A 462 -32.00 -4.50 -15.90
CA GLY A 462 -31.76 -3.07 -15.98
C GLY A 462 -31.01 -2.51 -14.76
N ARG A 463 -30.33 -1.38 -15.00
CA ARG A 463 -29.46 -0.71 -14.02
C ARG A 463 -30.21 0.23 -13.07
N ILE A 464 -31.42 0.66 -13.43
CA ILE A 464 -32.10 1.75 -12.72
C ILE A 464 -32.40 1.35 -11.26
N GLN A 465 -33.04 0.20 -11.04
CA GLN A 465 -33.40 -0.24 -9.69
C GLN A 465 -32.16 -0.54 -8.84
N LEU A 466 -31.16 -1.19 -9.42
CA LEU A 466 -29.86 -1.43 -8.78
C LEU A 466 -29.22 -0.11 -8.28
N GLN A 467 -29.15 0.90 -9.16
CA GLN A 467 -28.59 2.21 -8.78
C GLN A 467 -29.38 2.88 -7.64
N LYS A 468 -30.72 2.74 -7.62
CA LYS A 468 -31.52 3.33 -6.55
C LYS A 468 -31.30 2.63 -5.20
N CYS A 469 -31.12 1.32 -5.21
CA CYS A 469 -30.76 0.57 -4.01
C CYS A 469 -29.34 0.93 -3.52
N MET A 470 -28.36 1.02 -4.42
CA MET A 470 -27.00 1.44 -4.09
C MET A 470 -26.98 2.84 -3.50
N PHE A 471 -27.63 3.80 -4.17
CA PHE A 471 -27.71 5.18 -3.68
C PHE A 471 -28.39 5.26 -2.29
N ALA A 472 -29.53 4.59 -2.11
CA ALA A 472 -30.22 4.58 -0.83
C ALA A 472 -29.37 3.94 0.28
N ALA A 473 -28.62 2.88 -0.02
CA ALA A 473 -27.70 2.28 0.93
C ALA A 473 -26.58 3.27 1.34
N GLU A 474 -25.98 3.98 0.39
CA GLU A 474 -24.95 4.97 0.69
C GLU A 474 -25.46 6.10 1.61
N CYS A 475 -26.64 6.66 1.30
CA CYS A 475 -27.23 7.76 2.07
C CYS A 475 -27.72 7.35 3.47
N LEU A 476 -28.37 6.19 3.58
CA LEU A 476 -29.06 5.79 4.82
C LEU A 476 -28.15 5.04 5.79
N LEU A 477 -27.11 4.34 5.29
CA LEU A 477 -26.16 3.58 6.10
C LEU A 477 -24.87 4.33 6.36
N ASN A 478 -24.76 5.58 5.92
CA ASN A 478 -23.57 6.40 6.03
C ASN A 478 -22.31 5.69 5.47
N MET A 479 -22.44 5.19 4.23
CA MET A 479 -21.35 4.47 3.59
C MET A 479 -20.20 5.41 3.20
N PRO A 480 -18.97 4.92 3.26
CA PRO A 480 -17.77 5.76 3.12
C PRO A 480 -17.36 6.10 1.69
N PHE A 481 -18.17 5.75 0.71
CA PHE A 481 -17.71 5.72 -0.67
C PHE A 481 -17.48 7.08 -1.32
N GLN A 482 -17.97 8.17 -0.73
CA GLN A 482 -17.83 9.54 -1.26
C GLN A 482 -18.22 9.63 -2.74
N THR A 483 -19.27 8.89 -3.14
CA THR A 483 -19.70 8.82 -4.53
C THR A 483 -20.21 10.16 -4.99
N GLN A 484 -19.64 10.69 -6.07
CA GLN A 484 -20.14 11.89 -6.72
C GLN A 484 -21.31 11.54 -7.63
N PHE A 485 -22.53 11.50 -7.06
CA PHE A 485 -23.73 11.26 -7.84
C PHE A 485 -24.10 12.47 -8.72
N ILE A 486 -24.54 12.17 -9.93
CA ILE A 486 -25.01 13.17 -10.91
C ILE A 486 -26.54 13.15 -10.94
N ARG A 487 -27.17 14.33 -10.95
CA ARG A 487 -28.62 14.49 -11.16
C ARG A 487 -28.98 14.13 -12.58
N TYR A 488 -29.69 13.04 -12.78
CA TYR A 488 -30.05 12.52 -14.10
C TYR A 488 -31.58 12.35 -14.24
N GLU A 489 -32.06 12.11 -15.47
CA GLU A 489 -33.52 11.96 -15.75
C GLU A 489 -34.21 10.93 -14.85
N HIS A 490 -33.52 9.84 -14.55
CA HIS A 490 -34.02 8.76 -13.71
C HIS A 490 -33.56 8.82 -12.24
N GLY A 491 -33.23 10.04 -11.73
CA GLY A 491 -32.75 10.26 -10.37
C GLY A 491 -31.22 10.19 -10.25
N PRO A 492 -30.65 10.09 -9.05
CA PRO A 492 -29.21 10.07 -8.84
C PRO A 492 -28.54 8.92 -9.59
N TYR A 493 -27.44 9.25 -10.31
CA TYR A 493 -26.69 8.34 -11.16
C TYR A 493 -25.22 8.31 -10.72
N ASP A 494 -24.67 7.09 -10.53
CA ASP A 494 -23.26 6.87 -10.27
C ASP A 494 -22.49 6.69 -11.58
N PRO A 495 -21.59 7.63 -11.98
CA PRO A 495 -20.82 7.51 -13.21
C PRO A 495 -19.82 6.35 -13.20
N ASP A 496 -19.42 5.86 -12.01
CA ASP A 496 -18.45 4.77 -11.84
C ASP A 496 -19.08 3.36 -11.89
N LEU A 497 -20.41 3.27 -12.03
CA LEU A 497 -21.14 2.00 -12.01
C LEU A 497 -20.59 0.96 -13.00
N LEU A 498 -20.16 1.40 -14.19
CA LEU A 498 -19.63 0.49 -15.22
C LEU A 498 -18.32 -0.17 -14.78
N ASN A 499 -17.44 0.59 -14.13
CA ASN A 499 -16.19 0.07 -13.59
C ASN A 499 -16.47 -0.94 -12.44
N ILE A 500 -17.50 -0.68 -11.64
CA ILE A 500 -17.93 -1.61 -10.58
C ILE A 500 -18.49 -2.90 -11.19
N GLU A 501 -19.29 -2.81 -12.26
CA GLU A 501 -19.78 -3.98 -13.01
C GLU A 501 -18.63 -4.81 -13.60
N GLU A 502 -17.57 -4.18 -14.08
CA GLU A 502 -16.38 -4.88 -14.56
C GLU A 502 -15.70 -5.69 -13.45
N ILE A 503 -15.63 -5.14 -12.24
CA ILE A 503 -15.05 -5.84 -11.09
C ILE A 503 -15.87 -7.09 -10.74
N ILE A 504 -17.20 -7.00 -10.59
CA ILE A 504 -18.03 -8.16 -10.24
C ILE A 504 -18.01 -9.25 -11.32
N ASN A 505 -17.87 -8.85 -12.58
CA ASN A 505 -17.77 -9.77 -13.72
C ASN A 505 -16.37 -10.43 -13.77
N ALA A 506 -15.29 -9.67 -13.61
CA ALA A 506 -13.92 -10.17 -13.59
C ALA A 506 -13.67 -11.13 -12.41
N LYS A 507 -14.25 -10.84 -11.24
CA LYS A 507 -14.20 -11.71 -10.05
C LYS A 507 -15.07 -12.96 -10.18
N GLY A 508 -15.87 -13.08 -11.23
CA GLY A 508 -16.77 -14.21 -11.41
C GLY A 508 -17.91 -14.29 -10.37
N TRP A 509 -18.21 -13.19 -9.69
CA TRP A 509 -19.32 -13.09 -8.73
C TRP A 509 -20.65 -13.00 -9.44
N TYR A 510 -20.73 -12.15 -10.48
CA TYR A 510 -21.86 -12.05 -11.37
C TYR A 510 -21.41 -11.95 -12.83
N THR A 511 -22.12 -12.63 -13.72
CA THR A 511 -21.98 -12.44 -15.16
C THR A 511 -22.92 -11.32 -15.58
N VAL A 512 -22.37 -10.24 -16.13
CA VAL A 512 -23.13 -9.08 -16.64
C VAL A 512 -23.34 -9.24 -18.13
N LEU A 513 -24.58 -9.53 -18.55
CA LEU A 513 -24.93 -9.66 -19.96
C LEU A 513 -25.38 -8.28 -20.50
N LYS A 514 -24.57 -7.75 -21.42
CA LYS A 514 -24.86 -6.48 -22.11
C LYS A 514 -26.03 -6.69 -23.08
N GLY A 515 -27.19 -6.18 -22.75
CA GLY A 515 -28.40 -6.19 -23.57
C GLY A 515 -29.29 -4.98 -23.26
N SER A 516 -30.47 -4.90 -23.85
CA SER A 516 -31.45 -3.89 -23.49
C SER A 516 -32.75 -4.59 -23.04
N PRO A 517 -32.96 -4.75 -21.74
CA PRO A 517 -32.17 -4.30 -20.59
C PRO A 517 -30.95 -5.20 -20.27
N VAL A 518 -29.96 -4.66 -19.57
CA VAL A 518 -28.84 -5.43 -18.97
C VAL A 518 -29.38 -6.46 -17.97
N SER A 519 -28.76 -7.63 -17.91
CA SER A 519 -29.14 -8.67 -16.92
C SER A 519 -27.91 -9.18 -16.14
N TYR A 520 -28.16 -9.59 -14.89
CA TYR A 520 -27.16 -10.04 -13.95
C TYR A 520 -27.46 -11.49 -13.54
N HIS A 521 -26.48 -12.37 -13.68
CA HIS A 521 -26.60 -13.78 -13.35
C HIS A 521 -25.47 -14.17 -12.38
N LYS A 522 -25.82 -14.93 -11.32
CA LYS A 522 -24.81 -15.42 -10.36
C LYS A 522 -23.70 -16.18 -11.08
N GLY A 523 -22.47 -15.78 -10.81
CA GLY A 523 -21.26 -16.39 -11.35
C GLY A 523 -20.79 -17.57 -10.50
N LYS A 524 -19.72 -18.24 -10.96
CA LYS A 524 -19.18 -19.44 -10.28
C LYS A 524 -18.58 -19.12 -8.90
N GLN A 525 -18.08 -17.91 -8.67
CA GLN A 525 -17.44 -17.47 -7.43
C GLN A 525 -18.35 -16.59 -6.57
N PHE A 526 -19.66 -16.65 -6.79
CA PHE A 526 -20.64 -15.87 -6.04
C PHE A 526 -20.54 -16.09 -4.52
N GLU A 527 -20.43 -17.34 -4.06
CA GLU A 527 -20.36 -17.68 -2.63
C GLU A 527 -19.07 -17.18 -1.95
N GLU A 528 -17.99 -17.07 -2.70
CA GLU A 528 -16.74 -16.47 -2.23
C GLU A 528 -16.92 -14.95 -2.01
N GLY A 529 -17.49 -14.26 -3.00
CA GLY A 529 -17.79 -12.84 -2.89
C GLY A 529 -18.77 -12.52 -1.77
N LEU A 530 -19.76 -13.40 -1.54
CA LEU A 530 -20.72 -13.22 -0.44
C LEU A 530 -20.05 -13.37 0.94
N ARG A 531 -19.09 -14.28 1.09
CA ARG A 531 -18.29 -14.39 2.31
C ARG A 531 -17.46 -13.13 2.54
N GLU A 532 -16.75 -12.64 1.52
CA GLU A 532 -16.00 -11.38 1.61
C GLU A 532 -16.88 -10.18 1.96
N TYR A 533 -18.11 -10.13 1.40
CA TYR A 533 -19.09 -9.12 1.79
C TYR A 533 -19.44 -9.23 3.27
N MET A 534 -19.74 -10.41 3.78
CA MET A 534 -20.08 -10.62 5.19
C MET A 534 -18.93 -10.27 6.13
N ASP A 535 -17.69 -10.60 5.77
CA ASP A 535 -16.50 -10.21 6.52
C ASP A 535 -16.31 -8.68 6.57
N THR A 536 -16.79 -7.97 5.52
CA THR A 536 -16.59 -6.52 5.37
C THR A 536 -17.76 -5.70 5.94
N PHE A 537 -19.00 -6.19 5.85
CA PHE A 537 -20.25 -5.42 6.04
C PHE A 537 -21.31 -6.13 6.88
N SER A 538 -20.95 -7.13 7.69
CA SER A 538 -21.91 -7.86 8.53
C SER A 538 -22.71 -6.96 9.49
N ASP A 539 -22.11 -5.87 9.96
CA ASP A 539 -22.69 -4.89 10.87
C ASP A 539 -23.86 -4.09 10.26
N ILE A 540 -23.89 -3.98 8.94
CA ILE A 540 -24.94 -3.24 8.22
C ILE A 540 -25.90 -4.14 7.45
N ASP A 541 -25.63 -5.45 7.31
CA ASP A 541 -26.37 -6.35 6.40
C ASP A 541 -27.87 -6.35 6.66
N GLN A 542 -28.32 -6.48 7.91
CA GLN A 542 -29.75 -6.42 8.26
C GLN A 542 -30.43 -5.09 7.91
N LYS A 543 -29.68 -3.98 7.96
CA LYS A 543 -30.20 -2.67 7.58
C LYS A 543 -30.26 -2.53 6.06
N LEU A 544 -29.28 -3.05 5.36
CA LEU A 544 -29.26 -3.11 3.89
C LEU A 544 -30.43 -3.93 3.36
N GLU A 545 -30.69 -5.10 3.96
CA GLU A 545 -31.83 -5.96 3.60
C GLU A 545 -33.15 -5.19 3.71
N LYS A 546 -33.39 -4.45 4.80
CA LYS A 546 -34.60 -3.61 4.97
C LYS A 546 -34.74 -2.52 3.90
N ILE A 547 -33.60 -1.91 3.49
CA ILE A 547 -33.58 -0.90 2.43
C ILE A 547 -33.98 -1.52 1.09
N VAL A 548 -33.38 -2.65 0.75
CA VAL A 548 -33.62 -3.34 -0.51
C VAL A 548 -35.06 -3.92 -0.53
N ASP A 549 -35.53 -4.52 0.55
CA ASP A 549 -36.90 -5.06 0.67
C ASP A 549 -37.97 -3.97 0.52
N PHE A 550 -37.71 -2.75 0.97
CA PHE A 550 -38.62 -1.63 0.75
C PHE A 550 -38.68 -1.21 -0.72
N LEU A 551 -37.53 -1.18 -1.42
CA LEU A 551 -37.45 -0.73 -2.81
C LEU A 551 -37.78 -1.82 -3.84
N ARG A 552 -37.49 -3.09 -3.53
CA ARG A 552 -37.64 -4.23 -4.45
C ARG A 552 -39.06 -4.39 -5.07
N PRO A 553 -40.18 -4.28 -4.32
CA PRO A 553 -41.52 -4.44 -4.90
C PRO A 553 -42.00 -3.26 -5.72
N MET A 554 -41.22 -2.14 -5.73
CA MET A 554 -41.67 -0.91 -6.37
C MET A 554 -41.43 -0.91 -7.88
N LYS A 555 -42.37 -0.27 -8.59
CA LYS A 555 -42.14 0.06 -10.00
C LYS A 555 -40.94 1.04 -10.13
N THR A 556 -40.21 0.99 -11.23
CA THR A 556 -39.06 1.84 -11.50
C THR A 556 -39.36 3.32 -11.23
N SER A 557 -40.52 3.84 -11.67
CA SER A 557 -40.90 5.24 -11.44
C SER A 557 -41.17 5.58 -9.95
N GLN A 558 -41.52 4.63 -9.12
CA GLN A 558 -41.69 4.83 -7.67
C GLN A 558 -40.34 4.86 -6.97
N ALA A 559 -39.45 3.88 -7.26
CA ALA A 559 -38.09 3.83 -6.73
C ALA A 559 -37.30 5.07 -7.15
N GLU A 560 -37.49 5.54 -8.38
CA GLU A 560 -36.89 6.78 -8.90
C GLU A 560 -37.33 8.00 -8.10
N ARG A 561 -38.62 8.16 -7.80
CA ARG A 561 -39.12 9.28 -6.98
C ARG A 561 -38.50 9.28 -5.60
N ILE A 562 -38.46 8.12 -4.94
CA ILE A 562 -37.87 7.98 -3.62
C ILE A 562 -36.39 8.39 -3.64
N ALA A 563 -35.61 7.85 -4.58
CA ALA A 563 -34.19 8.18 -4.67
C ALA A 563 -33.95 9.67 -4.99
N THR A 564 -34.79 10.29 -5.80
CA THR A 564 -34.71 11.71 -6.13
C THR A 564 -35.00 12.60 -4.91
N LEU A 565 -36.08 12.29 -4.16
CA LEU A 565 -36.41 13.01 -2.92
C LEU A 565 -35.34 12.78 -1.84
N LEU A 566 -34.86 11.55 -1.71
CA LEU A 566 -33.79 11.21 -0.77
C LEU A 566 -32.52 12.01 -1.05
N ALA A 567 -32.16 12.18 -2.33
CA ALA A 567 -31.01 12.96 -2.74
C ALA A 567 -31.18 14.45 -2.42
N ALA A 568 -32.28 15.06 -2.84
CA ALA A 568 -32.56 16.46 -2.55
C ALA A 568 -32.60 16.73 -1.03
N TRP A 569 -33.22 15.84 -0.26
CA TRP A 569 -33.26 15.94 1.19
C TRP A 569 -31.86 15.81 1.82
N ASN A 570 -31.05 14.84 1.34
CA ASN A 570 -29.70 14.63 1.82
C ASN A 570 -28.78 15.84 1.51
N ASP A 571 -28.93 16.43 0.31
CA ASP A 571 -28.19 17.61 -0.10
C ASP A 571 -28.47 18.81 0.82
N PHE A 572 -29.74 19.06 1.20
CA PHE A 572 -30.08 20.08 2.19
C PHE A 572 -29.40 19.89 3.54
N ILE A 573 -29.31 18.63 4.01
CA ILE A 573 -28.67 18.33 5.28
C ILE A 573 -27.14 18.55 5.17
N ILE A 574 -26.52 18.18 4.04
CA ILE A 574 -25.10 18.44 3.77
C ILE A 574 -24.83 19.95 3.77
N ASP A 575 -25.75 20.76 3.24
CA ASP A 575 -25.64 22.22 3.21
C ASP A 575 -25.97 22.88 4.58
N GLY A 576 -26.20 22.10 5.62
CA GLY A 576 -26.42 22.56 6.99
C GLY A 576 -27.88 22.82 7.36
N VAL A 577 -28.85 22.49 6.50
CA VAL A 577 -30.29 22.57 6.79
C VAL A 577 -30.76 21.26 7.42
N SER A 578 -30.68 21.15 8.73
CA SER A 578 -30.98 19.90 9.46
C SER A 578 -32.43 19.40 9.33
N HIS A 579 -33.38 20.30 9.10
CA HIS A 579 -34.81 20.00 9.03
C HIS A 579 -35.49 20.72 7.86
N PRO A 580 -35.19 20.35 6.60
CA PRO A 580 -35.86 20.97 5.46
C PRO A 580 -37.35 20.59 5.43
N THR A 581 -38.19 21.54 5.06
CA THR A 581 -39.63 21.34 4.91
C THR A 581 -39.95 20.54 3.65
N ASP A 582 -41.11 19.92 3.60
CA ASP A 582 -41.60 19.20 2.41
C ASP A 582 -41.61 20.11 1.17
N LYS A 583 -41.96 21.40 1.37
CA LYS A 583 -42.01 22.37 0.29
C LYS A 583 -40.64 22.67 -0.27
N GLU A 584 -39.62 22.74 0.56
CA GLU A 584 -38.23 22.96 0.15
C GLU A 584 -37.70 21.73 -0.62
N ILE A 585 -37.87 20.52 -0.06
CA ILE A 585 -37.41 19.28 -0.70
C ILE A 585 -38.07 19.08 -2.07
N ILE A 586 -39.43 19.22 -2.14
CA ILE A 586 -40.16 19.06 -3.40
C ILE A 586 -39.82 20.19 -4.37
N GLY A 587 -39.69 21.43 -3.87
CA GLY A 587 -39.30 22.59 -4.65
C GLY A 587 -37.94 22.36 -5.35
N GLU A 588 -36.94 21.87 -4.63
CA GLU A 588 -35.62 21.54 -5.16
C GLU A 588 -35.72 20.51 -6.31
N VAL A 589 -36.50 19.44 -6.10
CA VAL A 589 -36.69 18.39 -7.13
C VAL A 589 -37.38 18.92 -8.39
N VAL A 590 -38.42 19.74 -8.22
CA VAL A 590 -39.22 20.23 -9.35
C VAL A 590 -38.49 21.33 -10.13
N THR A 591 -37.74 22.16 -9.44
CA THR A 591 -37.09 23.37 -10.04
C THR A 591 -35.68 23.06 -10.53
N ASN A 592 -34.88 22.32 -9.76
CA ASN A 592 -33.43 22.22 -9.95
C ASN A 592 -32.95 20.84 -10.37
N TRP A 593 -33.86 19.90 -10.69
CA TRP A 593 -33.44 18.58 -11.14
C TRP A 593 -33.46 18.47 -12.68
N THR A 594 -34.52 17.94 -13.26
CA THR A 594 -34.70 17.84 -14.70
C THR A 594 -36.14 18.21 -15.07
N PRO A 595 -36.44 18.73 -16.28
CA PRO A 595 -37.79 19.16 -16.68
C PRO A 595 -38.87 18.09 -16.49
N ASN A 596 -38.51 16.82 -16.63
CA ASN A 596 -39.46 15.70 -16.45
C ASN A 596 -39.95 15.53 -15.01
N LYS A 597 -39.24 16.09 -14.00
CA LYS A 597 -39.63 16.02 -12.58
C LYS A 597 -40.75 16.96 -12.21
N ALA A 598 -41.09 17.92 -13.08
CA ALA A 598 -42.26 18.78 -12.91
C ALA A 598 -43.59 18.09 -13.27
N ASN A 599 -43.57 16.96 -14.01
CA ASN A 599 -44.77 16.26 -14.48
C ASN A 599 -45.63 15.60 -13.39
N PRO A 600 -45.09 14.95 -12.32
CA PRO A 600 -45.91 14.46 -11.25
C PRO A 600 -46.59 15.61 -10.47
N GLN A 601 -47.85 15.45 -10.11
CA GLN A 601 -48.55 16.42 -9.26
C GLN A 601 -47.85 16.54 -7.91
N TYR A 602 -47.90 17.71 -7.31
CA TYR A 602 -47.26 18.01 -5.99
C TYR A 602 -47.69 17.01 -4.92
N SER A 603 -48.98 16.61 -4.90
CA SER A 603 -49.51 15.60 -3.98
C SER A 603 -48.81 14.24 -4.09
N THR A 604 -48.38 13.85 -5.29
CA THR A 604 -47.65 12.59 -5.49
C THR A 604 -46.26 12.62 -4.82
N TRP A 605 -45.59 13.76 -4.83
CA TRP A 605 -44.34 13.95 -4.12
C TRP A 605 -44.53 13.97 -2.60
N GLN A 606 -45.57 14.64 -2.10
CA GLN A 606 -45.95 14.63 -0.68
C GLN A 606 -46.24 13.22 -0.16
N ASP A 607 -47.05 12.46 -0.89
CA ASP A 607 -47.38 11.06 -0.55
C ASP A 607 -46.12 10.19 -0.50
N THR A 608 -45.17 10.46 -1.39
CA THR A 608 -43.89 9.73 -1.41
C THR A 608 -43.05 10.08 -0.19
N LEU A 609 -42.91 11.37 0.17
CA LEU A 609 -42.21 11.81 1.38
C LEU A 609 -42.84 11.25 2.67
N TYR A 610 -44.18 11.22 2.73
CA TYR A 610 -44.88 10.62 3.86
C TYR A 610 -44.52 9.15 4.04
N LYS A 611 -44.54 8.35 2.96
CA LYS A 611 -44.14 6.94 2.95
C LYS A 611 -42.68 6.75 3.34
N MET A 612 -41.77 7.63 2.87
CA MET A 612 -40.35 7.59 3.25
C MET A 612 -40.18 7.74 4.76
N ARG A 613 -40.91 8.68 5.39
CA ARG A 613 -40.86 8.89 6.85
C ARG A 613 -41.44 7.72 7.62
N GLU A 614 -42.60 7.20 7.19
CA GLU A 614 -43.24 6.04 7.79
C GLU A 614 -42.31 4.82 7.85
N HIS A 615 -41.52 4.60 6.79
CA HIS A 615 -40.55 3.52 6.70
C HIS A 615 -39.13 3.90 7.17
N ARG A 616 -38.94 5.07 7.80
CA ARG A 616 -37.67 5.60 8.31
C ARG A 616 -36.60 5.79 7.24
N PHE A 617 -36.99 6.05 6.00
CA PHE A 617 -36.13 6.48 4.91
C PHE A 617 -35.80 7.96 5.05
N VAL A 618 -35.03 8.31 6.06
CA VAL A 618 -34.65 9.68 6.40
C VAL A 618 -33.13 9.78 6.28
N PRO A 619 -32.61 10.66 5.40
CA PRO A 619 -31.17 10.82 5.22
C PRO A 619 -30.53 11.51 6.41
N LYS A 620 -29.19 11.42 6.51
CA LYS A 620 -28.40 11.96 7.62
C LYS A 620 -27.37 13.00 7.17
N GLY A 621 -27.38 13.43 5.92
CA GLY A 621 -26.36 14.29 5.36
C GLY A 621 -25.06 13.54 5.07
N SER A 622 -25.19 12.29 4.61
CA SER A 622 -24.04 11.43 4.34
C SER A 622 -23.55 11.59 2.90
N GLY A 623 -22.21 11.47 2.70
CA GLY A 623 -21.62 11.49 1.37
C GLY A 623 -21.34 12.90 0.85
N VAL A 624 -21.39 13.07 -0.47
CA VAL A 624 -21.10 14.31 -1.20
C VAL A 624 -22.38 14.83 -1.84
N HIS A 625 -22.53 16.15 -1.87
CA HIS A 625 -23.66 16.81 -2.54
C HIS A 625 -23.78 16.38 -4.01
N THR A 626 -25.00 16.14 -4.50
CA THR A 626 -25.21 15.71 -5.90
C THR A 626 -24.90 16.85 -6.89
N LEU A 627 -24.22 16.52 -7.98
CA LEU A 627 -23.90 17.51 -9.04
C LEU A 627 -25.01 17.59 -10.09
N GLN A 628 -25.23 18.78 -10.60
CA GLN A 628 -26.02 18.96 -11.82
C GLN A 628 -25.27 18.37 -13.02
N LYS A 629 -25.99 17.74 -13.95
CA LYS A 629 -25.39 17.30 -15.20
C LYS A 629 -24.95 18.55 -15.99
N GLU A 630 -23.67 18.64 -16.30
CA GLU A 630 -23.18 19.63 -17.26
C GLU A 630 -23.90 19.41 -18.59
N ALA A 631 -24.36 20.51 -19.22
CA ALA A 631 -25.22 20.52 -20.40
C ALA A 631 -24.50 20.00 -21.65
#